data_888c42f5f0e43b9e46898e0f51a6865a
#
_entry.id   888c42f5f0e43b9e46898e0f51a6865a
#
_cell.length_a   1.000
_cell.length_b   1.000
_cell.length_c   1.000
_cell.angle_alpha   90.00
_cell.angle_beta   90.00
_cell.angle_gamma   90.00
#
_symmetry.space_group_name_H-M   'P 1'
#
loop_
_entity.id
_entity.type
_entity.pdbx_description
1 polymer ?
#
loop_
_entity_poly.entity_id
_entity_poly.type
_entity_poly.pdbx_seq_one_letter_code
_entity_poly.pdbx_strand_id
1 'polypeptide(L)'
;MLAAPASGSGKTTLACGLLLALRRRGCAPAAFKCGPDYIDPMFHTRVLGVPSRNLDLFLQGEPGARRSLAAAARRGADVAVLEGAMGYYDGIAGTDAASAWQTACALGAPTVLVLRPEGASLTLAAQVQGLQRFRAPSHLRALLLNGCKASLFAHLKPLLERETGLPVLGFLPRLPEAEIPSRHLGLLTAGEIEDFAARYAAVARALEENADLDRLLMLAAPAPLESEPEAAPAPARCTIAVARDEAFCFAYA
;
A
#
# COMPACT_ATOMS: atom_id res chain seq x y z
N MET A 1 3.27 -1.70 5.44
CA MET A 1 1.99 -1.15 4.93
C MET A 1 2.16 0.32 4.60
N LEU A 2 1.55 0.82 3.53
CA LEU A 2 1.39 2.25 3.24
C LEU A 2 -0.01 2.67 3.65
N ALA A 3 -0.13 3.66 4.51
CA ALA A 3 -1.40 4.23 4.94
C ALA A 3 -1.36 5.77 4.87
N ALA A 4 -2.48 6.43 5.03
CA ALA A 4 -2.54 7.89 4.99
C ALA A 4 -3.68 8.41 5.88
N PRO A 5 -3.68 9.72 6.23
CA PRO A 5 -4.77 10.31 6.99
C PRO A 5 -6.11 10.33 6.25
N ALA A 6 -6.08 10.33 4.90
CA ALA A 6 -7.28 10.44 4.07
C ALA A 6 -7.08 9.81 2.69
N SER A 7 -8.19 9.64 1.96
CA SER A 7 -8.18 9.35 0.53
C SER A 7 -7.50 10.50 -0.25
N GLY A 8 -6.98 10.20 -1.46
CA GLY A 8 -6.30 11.21 -2.28
C GLY A 8 -4.89 11.59 -1.82
N SER A 9 -4.36 10.99 -0.76
CA SER A 9 -3.00 11.26 -0.28
C SER A 9 -1.88 10.70 -1.16
N GLY A 10 -2.22 9.93 -2.22
CA GLY A 10 -1.28 9.34 -3.18
C GLY A 10 -0.73 7.97 -2.76
N LYS A 11 -1.44 7.22 -1.92
CA LYS A 11 -1.06 5.85 -1.52
C LYS A 11 -0.81 4.95 -2.72
N THR A 12 -1.73 4.91 -3.67
CA THR A 12 -1.64 4.07 -4.88
C THR A 12 -0.43 4.41 -5.73
N THR A 13 -0.19 5.71 -5.97
CA THR A 13 1.00 6.15 -6.72
C THR A 13 2.29 5.70 -6.04
N LEU A 14 2.37 5.90 -4.72
CA LEU A 14 3.53 5.47 -3.94
C LEU A 14 3.67 3.95 -3.86
N ALA A 15 2.57 3.21 -3.73
CA ALA A 15 2.59 1.75 -3.73
C ALA A 15 3.12 1.21 -5.06
N CYS A 16 2.60 1.69 -6.18
CA CYS A 16 3.04 1.29 -7.51
C CYS A 16 4.52 1.64 -7.76
N GLY A 17 4.93 2.87 -7.41
CA GLY A 17 6.33 3.27 -7.53
C GLY A 17 7.26 2.44 -6.65
N LEU A 18 6.87 2.17 -5.41
CA LEU A 18 7.63 1.33 -4.48
C LEU A 18 7.75 -0.10 -4.97
N LEU A 19 6.68 -0.71 -5.48
CA LEU A 19 6.70 -2.06 -6.05
C LEU A 19 7.73 -2.17 -7.19
N LEU A 20 7.76 -1.18 -8.09
CA LEU A 20 8.74 -1.15 -9.18
C LEU A 20 10.16 -0.89 -8.68
N ALA A 21 10.36 0.03 -7.73
CA ALA A 21 11.66 0.31 -7.14
C ALA A 21 12.24 -0.95 -6.45
N LEU A 22 11.42 -1.68 -5.71
CA LEU A 22 11.81 -2.93 -5.06
C LEU A 22 12.20 -4.00 -6.09
N ARG A 23 11.41 -4.17 -7.17
CA ARG A 23 11.78 -5.09 -8.26
C ARG A 23 13.11 -4.72 -8.92
N ARG A 24 13.36 -3.44 -9.16
CA ARG A 24 14.64 -2.96 -9.75
C ARG A 24 15.82 -3.22 -8.83
N ARG A 25 15.59 -3.32 -7.54
CA ARG A 25 16.60 -3.72 -6.53
C ARG A 25 16.76 -5.23 -6.39
N GLY A 26 16.07 -6.01 -7.20
CA GLY A 26 16.15 -7.48 -7.20
C GLY A 26 15.24 -8.18 -6.20
N CYS A 27 14.32 -7.44 -5.52
CA CYS A 27 13.32 -8.06 -4.69
C CYS A 27 12.20 -8.70 -5.52
N ALA A 28 11.52 -9.67 -4.94
CA ALA A 28 10.30 -10.30 -5.48
C ALA A 28 9.06 -9.83 -4.69
N PRO A 29 8.54 -8.60 -4.93
CA PRO A 29 7.45 -8.07 -4.15
C PRO A 29 6.11 -8.74 -4.50
N ALA A 30 5.26 -8.92 -3.49
CA ALA A 30 3.83 -9.15 -3.65
C ALA A 30 3.06 -7.89 -3.22
N ALA A 31 2.03 -7.54 -3.98
CA ALA A 31 1.18 -6.41 -3.68
C ALA A 31 -0.12 -6.86 -3.00
N PHE A 32 -0.57 -6.06 -2.05
CA PHE A 32 -1.86 -6.29 -1.39
C PHE A 32 -2.62 -4.97 -1.25
N LYS A 33 -3.92 -5.02 -1.53
CA LYS A 33 -4.84 -3.92 -1.28
C LYS A 33 -5.74 -4.25 -0.10
N CYS A 34 -5.81 -3.35 0.90
CA CYS A 34 -6.76 -3.48 1.99
C CYS A 34 -8.18 -3.20 1.48
N GLY A 35 -9.12 -4.01 1.93
CA GLY A 35 -10.54 -3.88 1.57
C GLY A 35 -10.92 -4.43 0.19
N PRO A 36 -12.21 -4.28 -0.19
CA PRO A 36 -12.79 -4.90 -1.37
C PRO A 36 -12.59 -4.05 -2.64
N ASP A 37 -11.35 -3.82 -3.02
CA ASP A 37 -10.96 -3.05 -4.21
C ASP A 37 -10.59 -3.98 -5.36
N TYR A 38 -11.20 -3.80 -6.53
CA TYR A 38 -10.87 -4.58 -7.73
C TYR A 38 -9.81 -3.89 -8.61
N ILE A 39 -9.70 -2.57 -8.50
CA ILE A 39 -8.99 -1.73 -9.45
C ILE A 39 -7.49 -1.75 -9.17
N ASP A 40 -7.09 -1.43 -7.95
CA ASP A 40 -5.66 -1.38 -7.59
C ASP A 40 -4.97 -2.74 -7.75
N PRO A 41 -5.54 -3.91 -7.33
CA PRO A 41 -4.96 -5.22 -7.62
C PRO A 41 -4.81 -5.53 -9.10
N MET A 42 -5.78 -5.12 -9.93
CA MET A 42 -5.69 -5.27 -11.37
C MET A 42 -4.56 -4.41 -11.94
N PHE A 43 -4.39 -3.18 -11.46
CA PHE A 43 -3.29 -2.28 -11.84
C PHE A 43 -1.93 -2.89 -11.51
N HIS A 44 -1.74 -3.33 -10.27
CA HIS A 44 -0.50 -3.98 -9.86
C HIS A 44 -0.16 -5.17 -10.75
N THR A 45 -1.16 -5.99 -11.08
CA THR A 45 -0.94 -7.20 -11.86
C THR A 45 -0.74 -6.90 -13.35
N ARG A 46 -1.62 -6.10 -13.97
CA ARG A 46 -1.60 -5.86 -15.42
C ARG A 46 -0.54 -4.83 -15.85
N VAL A 47 -0.39 -3.75 -15.08
CA VAL A 47 0.54 -2.67 -15.43
C VAL A 47 1.95 -2.97 -14.92
N LEU A 48 2.06 -3.39 -13.66
CA LEU A 48 3.37 -3.57 -13.03
C LEU A 48 3.90 -5.00 -13.13
N GLY A 49 3.06 -5.96 -13.51
CA GLY A 49 3.43 -7.39 -13.52
C GLY A 49 3.77 -7.92 -12.12
N VAL A 50 3.18 -7.34 -11.08
CA VAL A 50 3.36 -7.76 -9.69
C VAL A 50 2.11 -8.50 -9.22
N PRO A 51 2.21 -9.75 -8.74
CA PRO A 51 1.05 -10.46 -8.20
C PRO A 51 0.39 -9.65 -7.08
N SER A 52 -0.91 -9.43 -7.21
CA SER A 52 -1.67 -8.63 -6.25
C SER A 52 -2.94 -9.33 -5.81
N ARG A 53 -3.31 -9.15 -4.53
CA ARG A 53 -4.51 -9.69 -3.91
C ARG A 53 -5.11 -8.68 -2.93
N ASN A 54 -6.37 -8.94 -2.54
CA ASN A 54 -7.01 -8.17 -1.48
C ASN A 54 -6.71 -8.78 -0.11
N LEU A 55 -6.62 -7.90 0.89
CA LEU A 55 -6.67 -8.23 2.31
C LEU A 55 -7.91 -7.56 2.88
N ASP A 56 -8.98 -8.31 2.99
CA ASP A 56 -10.27 -7.81 3.45
C ASP A 56 -10.68 -8.56 4.72
N LEU A 57 -10.55 -7.89 5.87
CA LEU A 57 -10.89 -8.49 7.16
C LEU A 57 -12.40 -8.78 7.31
N PHE A 58 -13.26 -8.07 6.57
CA PHE A 58 -14.70 -8.32 6.61
C PHE A 58 -15.07 -9.61 5.86
N LEU A 59 -14.50 -9.81 4.67
CA LEU A 59 -14.82 -10.98 3.83
C LEU A 59 -14.00 -12.23 4.20
N GLN A 60 -12.74 -12.06 4.56
CA GLN A 60 -11.79 -13.15 4.78
C GLN A 60 -11.54 -13.45 6.26
N GLY A 61 -11.82 -12.49 7.13
CA GLY A 61 -11.37 -12.51 8.52
C GLY A 61 -9.85 -12.41 8.64
N GLU A 62 -9.36 -12.30 9.87
CA GLU A 62 -7.91 -12.30 10.15
C GLU A 62 -7.21 -13.58 9.67
N PRO A 63 -7.74 -14.80 9.91
CA PRO A 63 -7.10 -16.03 9.43
C PRO A 63 -6.96 -16.06 7.90
N GLY A 64 -7.96 -15.59 7.15
CA GLY A 64 -7.92 -15.52 5.69
C GLY A 64 -6.88 -14.53 5.18
N ALA A 65 -6.79 -13.36 5.80
CA ALA A 65 -5.79 -12.35 5.46
C ALA A 65 -4.36 -12.88 5.74
N ARG A 66 -4.13 -13.53 6.89
CA ARG A 66 -2.85 -14.16 7.23
C ARG A 66 -2.48 -15.26 6.23
N ARG A 67 -3.42 -16.13 5.85
CA ARG A 67 -3.20 -17.16 4.82
C ARG A 67 -2.84 -16.57 3.47
N SER A 68 -3.50 -15.48 3.07
CA SER A 68 -3.22 -14.79 1.79
C SER A 68 -1.79 -14.26 1.74
N LEU A 69 -1.33 -13.65 2.85
CA LEU A 69 0.03 -13.14 2.95
C LEU A 69 1.07 -14.28 2.97
N ALA A 70 0.84 -15.32 3.77
CA ALA A 70 1.71 -16.49 3.83
C ALA A 70 1.77 -17.24 2.48
N ALA A 71 0.66 -17.27 1.73
CA ALA A 71 0.63 -17.88 0.40
C ALA A 71 1.50 -17.11 -0.62
N ALA A 72 1.62 -15.80 -0.50
CA ALA A 72 2.54 -15.03 -1.34
C ALA A 72 4.01 -15.37 -1.02
N ALA A 73 4.35 -15.45 0.25
CA ALA A 73 5.70 -15.87 0.66
C ALA A 73 6.04 -17.29 0.16
N ARG A 74 5.12 -18.24 0.27
CA ARG A 74 5.31 -19.60 -0.29
C ARG A 74 5.49 -19.63 -1.82
N ARG A 75 5.00 -18.61 -2.53
CA ARG A 75 5.19 -18.46 -3.98
C ARG A 75 6.46 -17.70 -4.34
N GLY A 76 7.32 -17.41 -3.38
CA GLY A 76 8.63 -16.79 -3.58
C GLY A 76 8.63 -15.27 -3.42
N ALA A 77 7.58 -14.65 -2.91
CA ALA A 77 7.66 -13.25 -2.54
C ALA A 77 8.53 -13.08 -1.28
N ASP A 78 9.50 -12.17 -1.35
CA ASP A 78 10.41 -11.84 -0.26
C ASP A 78 9.98 -10.57 0.50
N VAL A 79 9.12 -9.76 -0.09
CA VAL A 79 8.55 -8.57 0.52
C VAL A 79 7.09 -8.38 0.13
N ALA A 80 6.24 -8.02 1.09
CA ALA A 80 4.85 -7.68 0.87
C ALA A 80 4.63 -6.17 1.02
N VAL A 81 4.05 -5.54 0.01
CA VAL A 81 3.61 -4.15 0.06
C VAL A 81 2.10 -4.12 0.22
N LEU A 82 1.63 -3.66 1.37
CA LEU A 82 0.21 -3.53 1.67
C LEU A 82 -0.22 -2.09 1.47
N GLU A 83 -1.20 -1.84 0.61
CA GLU A 83 -1.78 -0.53 0.41
C GLU A 83 -3.09 -0.39 1.20
N GLY A 84 -3.12 0.54 2.15
CA GLY A 84 -4.31 0.87 2.93
C GLY A 84 -5.40 1.52 2.08
N ALA A 85 -6.65 1.27 2.42
CA ALA A 85 -7.79 1.98 1.84
C ALA A 85 -8.15 3.21 2.69
N MET A 86 -8.72 4.22 2.08
CA MET A 86 -9.25 5.43 2.73
C MET A 86 -8.24 6.09 3.69
N GLY A 87 -8.69 6.65 4.82
CA GLY A 87 -7.84 7.05 5.92
C GLY A 87 -7.48 5.88 6.83
N TYR A 88 -6.45 6.05 7.64
CA TYR A 88 -5.83 4.96 8.41
C TYR A 88 -6.82 4.24 9.33
N TYR A 89 -7.73 4.97 9.93
CA TYR A 89 -8.77 4.45 10.84
C TYR A 89 -10.15 4.34 10.21
N ASP A 90 -10.30 4.71 8.93
CA ASP A 90 -11.58 4.69 8.26
C ASP A 90 -11.95 3.25 7.87
N GLY A 91 -12.96 2.71 8.49
CA GLY A 91 -13.49 1.38 8.24
C GLY A 91 -15.00 1.38 7.99
N ILE A 92 -15.62 0.26 8.24
CA ILE A 92 -17.04 0.03 7.93
C ILE A 92 -17.92 0.94 8.80
N ALA A 93 -18.90 1.61 8.18
CA ALA A 93 -19.93 2.40 8.84
C ALA A 93 -19.39 3.45 9.84
N GLY A 94 -18.23 4.07 9.53
CA GLY A 94 -17.64 5.11 10.38
C GLY A 94 -16.95 4.56 11.64
N THR A 95 -16.64 3.27 11.66
CA THR A 95 -15.84 2.63 12.70
C THR A 95 -14.44 2.33 12.19
N ASP A 96 -13.59 1.78 13.04
CA ASP A 96 -12.26 1.27 12.64
C ASP A 96 -12.29 -0.20 12.18
N ALA A 97 -13.47 -0.83 12.12
CA ALA A 97 -13.62 -2.21 11.65
C ALA A 97 -13.23 -2.35 10.18
N ALA A 98 -12.38 -3.33 9.88
CA ALA A 98 -11.78 -3.58 8.56
C ALA A 98 -10.99 -2.40 7.97
N SER A 99 -10.60 -1.41 8.79
CA SER A 99 -9.71 -0.31 8.39
C SER A 99 -8.29 -0.79 8.08
N ALA A 100 -7.48 0.09 7.50
CA ALA A 100 -6.04 -0.15 7.32
C ALA A 100 -5.34 -0.39 8.67
N TRP A 101 -5.74 0.33 9.73
CA TRP A 101 -5.22 0.11 11.08
C TRP A 101 -5.54 -1.28 11.62
N GLN A 102 -6.81 -1.72 11.51
CA GLN A 102 -7.17 -3.06 11.97
C GLN A 102 -6.43 -4.15 11.20
N THR A 103 -6.24 -3.94 9.89
CA THR A 103 -5.43 -4.85 9.06
C THR A 103 -3.96 -4.85 9.50
N ALA A 104 -3.40 -3.68 9.86
CA ALA A 104 -2.05 -3.61 10.42
C ALA A 104 -1.93 -4.36 11.75
N CYS A 105 -2.93 -4.26 12.63
CA CYS A 105 -2.99 -5.00 13.89
C CYS A 105 -3.06 -6.52 13.65
N ALA A 106 -4.00 -6.95 12.80
CA ALA A 106 -4.22 -8.37 12.49
C ALA A 106 -2.97 -9.05 11.92
N LEU A 107 -2.18 -8.32 11.14
CA LEU A 107 -0.99 -8.85 10.48
C LEU A 107 0.34 -8.50 11.18
N GLY A 108 0.31 -7.70 12.24
CA GLY A 108 1.52 -7.15 12.85
C GLY A 108 2.30 -6.25 11.90
N ALA A 109 1.65 -5.63 10.91
CA ALA A 109 2.31 -4.95 9.81
C ALA A 109 2.83 -3.56 10.22
N PRO A 110 4.15 -3.30 10.16
CA PRO A 110 4.68 -1.96 10.34
C PRO A 110 4.14 -1.04 9.24
N THR A 111 3.72 0.16 9.64
CA THR A 111 3.02 1.08 8.75
C THR A 111 3.82 2.36 8.53
N VAL A 112 4.01 2.72 7.27
CA VAL A 112 4.54 4.00 6.82
C VAL A 112 3.36 4.92 6.49
N LEU A 113 3.30 6.06 7.17
CA LEU A 113 2.24 7.05 6.95
C LEU A 113 2.64 8.01 5.84
N VAL A 114 1.84 8.04 4.78
CA VAL A 114 1.99 8.95 3.64
C VAL A 114 1.30 10.26 3.96
N LEU A 115 2.05 11.37 3.92
CA LEU A 115 1.57 12.71 4.20
C LEU A 115 1.70 13.62 2.98
N ARG A 116 0.72 14.47 2.73
CA ARG A 116 0.81 15.56 1.75
C ARG A 116 0.98 16.88 2.50
N PRO A 117 2.16 17.53 2.43
CA PRO A 117 2.45 18.74 3.17
C PRO A 117 1.88 19.99 2.46
N GLU A 118 0.63 19.95 2.04
CA GLU A 118 -0.02 21.08 1.36
C GLU A 118 -0.57 22.06 2.40
N GLY A 119 0.01 23.27 2.44
CA GLY A 119 -0.46 24.35 3.33
C GLY A 119 -0.26 24.10 4.83
N ALA A 120 0.53 23.10 5.21
CA ALA A 120 0.75 22.74 6.62
C ALA A 120 2.23 22.43 6.91
N SER A 121 2.67 22.75 8.10
CA SER A 121 4.00 22.39 8.62
C SER A 121 3.90 21.75 10.01
N LEU A 122 3.93 22.54 11.09
CA LEU A 122 3.80 22.01 12.45
C LEU A 122 2.45 21.28 12.68
N THR A 123 1.39 21.71 12.01
CA THR A 123 0.07 21.05 12.04
C THR A 123 0.14 19.60 11.56
N LEU A 124 1.05 19.26 10.63
CA LEU A 124 1.28 17.87 10.22
C LEU A 124 1.76 17.01 11.39
N ALA A 125 2.65 17.54 12.23
CA ALA A 125 3.10 16.82 13.41
C ALA A 125 1.96 16.56 14.40
N ALA A 126 1.09 17.54 14.61
CA ALA A 126 -0.11 17.36 15.45
C ALA A 126 -1.04 16.29 14.87
N GLN A 127 -1.24 16.27 13.55
CA GLN A 127 -2.02 15.24 12.89
C GLN A 127 -1.41 13.83 13.09
N VAL A 128 -0.09 13.69 12.90
CA VAL A 128 0.62 12.42 13.11
C VAL A 128 0.52 11.98 14.56
N GLN A 129 0.76 12.89 15.52
CA GLN A 129 0.62 12.57 16.95
C GLN A 129 -0.80 12.13 17.30
N GLY A 130 -1.82 12.76 16.73
CA GLY A 130 -3.21 12.34 16.86
C GLY A 130 -3.42 10.90 16.39
N LEU A 131 -2.92 10.58 15.19
CA LEU A 131 -3.00 9.22 14.65
C LEU A 131 -2.21 8.20 15.48
N GLN A 132 -1.03 8.56 16.01
CA GLN A 132 -0.25 7.68 16.87
C GLN A 132 -0.96 7.31 18.17
N ARG A 133 -1.77 8.24 18.73
CA ARG A 133 -2.39 8.10 20.05
C ARG A 133 -3.85 7.67 20.00
N PHE A 134 -4.50 7.78 18.85
CA PHE A 134 -5.94 7.50 18.71
C PHE A 134 -6.29 6.04 19.01
N ARG A 135 -5.42 5.11 18.64
CA ARG A 135 -5.55 3.68 18.94
C ARG A 135 -4.19 3.09 19.29
N ALA A 136 -4.17 2.08 20.15
CA ALA A 136 -2.97 1.37 20.56
C ALA A 136 -3.10 -0.14 20.27
N PRO A 137 -2.04 -0.75 19.69
CA PRO A 137 -0.84 -0.13 19.14
C PRO A 137 -1.13 0.59 17.81
N SER A 138 -0.45 1.70 17.55
CA SER A 138 -0.68 2.45 16.29
C SER A 138 -0.08 1.79 15.05
N HIS A 139 0.90 0.91 15.22
CA HIS A 139 1.72 0.32 14.15
C HIS A 139 2.46 1.32 13.23
N LEU A 140 2.32 2.63 13.45
CA LEU A 140 3.07 3.64 12.71
C LEU A 140 4.55 3.56 13.07
N ARG A 141 5.41 3.43 12.04
CA ARG A 141 6.86 3.26 12.20
C ARG A 141 7.68 4.30 11.46
N ALA A 142 7.12 4.93 10.45
CA ALA A 142 7.80 5.95 9.66
C ALA A 142 6.82 6.84 8.92
N LEU A 143 7.36 7.93 8.37
CA LEU A 143 6.65 8.90 7.54
C LEU A 143 7.26 8.95 6.14
N LEU A 144 6.44 9.22 5.13
CA LEU A 144 6.86 9.50 3.76
C LEU A 144 6.06 10.70 3.24
N LEU A 145 6.73 11.70 2.67
CA LEU A 145 6.07 12.90 2.17
C LEU A 145 5.75 12.75 0.68
N ASN A 146 4.52 13.01 0.27
CA ASN A 146 4.09 12.98 -1.12
C ASN A 146 3.79 14.38 -1.66
N GLY A 147 4.19 14.67 -2.90
CA GLY A 147 4.02 15.97 -3.53
C GLY A 147 4.87 17.05 -2.87
N CYS A 148 6.02 16.70 -2.31
CA CYS A 148 6.89 17.57 -1.54
C CYS A 148 8.10 18.02 -2.36
N LYS A 149 8.45 19.30 -2.31
CA LYS A 149 9.69 19.81 -2.90
C LYS A 149 10.87 19.55 -1.96
N ALA A 150 12.09 19.38 -2.51
CA ALA A 150 13.30 19.12 -1.72
C ALA A 150 13.58 20.19 -0.63
N SER A 151 13.37 21.47 -0.94
CA SER A 151 13.54 22.55 0.05
C SER A 151 12.54 22.45 1.21
N LEU A 152 11.29 22.11 0.92
CA LEU A 152 10.26 21.91 1.94
C LEU A 152 10.55 20.64 2.76
N PHE A 153 11.00 19.56 2.11
CA PHE A 153 11.42 18.33 2.78
C PHE A 153 12.56 18.60 3.79
N ALA A 154 13.59 19.34 3.39
CA ALA A 154 14.71 19.68 4.26
C ALA A 154 14.26 20.42 5.53
N HIS A 155 13.19 21.22 5.44
CA HIS A 155 12.61 21.92 6.59
C HIS A 155 11.69 21.00 7.42
N LEU A 156 10.84 20.21 6.78
CA LEU A 156 9.84 19.39 7.46
C LEU A 156 10.42 18.15 8.13
N LYS A 157 11.45 17.53 7.55
CA LYS A 157 12.04 16.30 8.09
C LYS A 157 12.47 16.45 9.55
N PRO A 158 13.37 17.36 9.93
CA PRO A 158 13.81 17.49 11.32
C PRO A 158 12.67 17.89 12.26
N LEU A 159 11.72 18.69 11.78
CA LEU A 159 10.54 19.09 12.55
C LEU A 159 9.66 17.88 12.87
N LEU A 160 9.28 17.10 11.86
CA LEU A 160 8.41 15.93 12.03
C LEU A 160 9.09 14.85 12.89
N GLU A 161 10.38 14.58 12.66
CA GLU A 161 11.12 13.59 13.44
C GLU A 161 11.19 13.98 14.93
N ARG A 162 11.45 15.25 15.22
CA ARG A 162 11.50 15.78 16.61
C ARG A 162 10.13 15.68 17.29
N GLU A 163 9.07 16.11 16.62
CA GLU A 163 7.74 16.21 17.24
C GLU A 163 7.03 14.85 17.37
N THR A 164 7.29 13.93 16.43
CA THR A 164 6.55 12.66 16.39
C THR A 164 7.36 11.46 16.86
N GLY A 165 8.69 11.57 16.91
CA GLY A 165 9.59 10.46 17.18
C GLY A 165 9.66 9.43 16.04
N LEU A 166 8.99 9.67 14.90
CA LEU A 166 9.01 8.77 13.74
C LEU A 166 10.02 9.25 12.71
N PRO A 167 10.84 8.36 12.14
CA PRO A 167 11.72 8.72 11.03
C PRO A 167 10.93 9.13 9.79
N VAL A 168 11.41 10.16 9.10
CA VAL A 168 10.92 10.55 7.78
C VAL A 168 11.83 9.92 6.73
N LEU A 169 11.34 8.90 6.03
CA LEU A 169 12.11 8.09 5.10
C LEU A 169 12.48 8.83 3.81
N GLY A 170 11.75 9.85 3.46
CA GLY A 170 12.00 10.59 2.22
C GLY A 170 10.74 11.27 1.69
N PHE A 171 10.79 11.63 0.43
CA PHE A 171 9.68 12.29 -0.24
C PHE A 171 9.54 11.87 -1.69
N LEU A 172 8.33 11.98 -2.22
CA LEU A 172 8.07 11.96 -3.65
C LEU A 172 7.80 13.41 -4.10
N PRO A 173 8.55 13.94 -5.09
CA PRO A 173 8.24 15.25 -5.66
C PRO A 173 6.90 15.22 -6.41
N ARG A 174 6.37 16.38 -6.77
CA ARG A 174 5.25 16.43 -7.72
C ARG A 174 5.76 16.01 -9.09
N LEU A 175 5.10 15.02 -9.65
CA LEU A 175 5.38 14.48 -10.98
C LEU A 175 4.11 14.63 -11.83
N PRO A 176 3.92 15.75 -12.53
CA PRO A 176 2.73 15.97 -13.35
C PRO A 176 2.51 14.84 -14.38
N GLU A 177 3.59 14.31 -14.92
CA GLU A 177 3.60 13.18 -15.84
C GLU A 177 3.12 11.86 -15.22
N ALA A 178 3.14 11.73 -13.89
CA ALA A 178 2.69 10.55 -13.17
C ALA A 178 1.30 10.74 -12.51
N GLU A 179 0.67 11.87 -12.72
CA GLU A 179 -0.71 12.09 -12.26
C GLU A 179 -1.66 11.18 -13.04
N ILE A 180 -2.38 10.33 -12.32
CA ILE A 180 -3.38 9.43 -12.89
C ILE A 180 -4.75 10.05 -12.65
N PRO A 181 -5.49 10.38 -13.71
CA PRO A 181 -6.87 10.82 -13.56
C PRO A 181 -7.70 9.76 -12.85
N SER A 182 -8.36 10.12 -11.77
CA SER A 182 -9.13 9.19 -10.90
C SER A 182 -10.27 8.44 -11.61
N ARG A 183 -10.55 8.74 -12.88
CA ARG A 183 -11.66 8.18 -13.67
C ARG A 183 -11.28 7.06 -14.63
N HIS A 184 -10.00 6.72 -14.77
CA HIS A 184 -9.53 5.72 -15.76
C HIS A 184 -9.21 4.35 -15.16
N LEU A 185 -9.71 4.05 -13.98
CA LEU A 185 -9.44 2.84 -13.25
C LEU A 185 -10.51 1.76 -13.55
N GLY A 186 -10.59 1.31 -14.79
CA GLY A 186 -11.52 0.25 -15.16
C GLY A 186 -10.96 -0.63 -16.26
N LEU A 187 -11.23 -0.28 -17.48
CA LEU A 187 -10.72 -0.99 -18.66
C LEU A 187 -9.52 -0.23 -19.21
N LEU A 188 -8.33 -0.84 -19.14
CA LEU A 188 -7.11 -0.30 -19.72
C LEU A 188 -6.86 -0.93 -21.08
N THR A 189 -6.65 -0.10 -22.09
CA THR A 189 -6.13 -0.53 -23.41
C THR A 189 -4.64 -0.87 -23.29
N ALA A 190 -4.11 -1.61 -24.27
CA ALA A 190 -2.67 -1.94 -24.30
C ALA A 190 -1.79 -0.67 -24.31
N GLY A 191 -2.18 0.38 -25.07
CA GLY A 191 -1.43 1.63 -25.10
C GLY A 191 -1.46 2.39 -23.77
N GLU A 192 -2.59 2.37 -23.06
CA GLU A 192 -2.68 2.95 -21.72
C GLU A 192 -1.81 2.19 -20.72
N ILE A 193 -1.71 0.86 -20.84
CA ILE A 193 -0.83 0.03 -19.99
C ILE A 193 0.63 0.47 -20.14
N GLU A 194 1.11 0.69 -21.37
CA GLU A 194 2.48 1.15 -21.64
C GLU A 194 2.73 2.56 -21.08
N ASP A 195 1.79 3.50 -21.25
CA ASP A 195 1.89 4.84 -20.70
C ASP A 195 1.94 4.82 -19.17
N PHE A 196 1.08 4.06 -18.51
CA PHE A 196 1.11 3.90 -17.06
C PHE A 196 2.39 3.23 -16.56
N ALA A 197 2.91 2.23 -17.26
CA ALA A 197 4.18 1.59 -16.91
C ALA A 197 5.34 2.60 -16.95
N ALA A 198 5.38 3.47 -17.97
CA ALA A 198 6.38 4.53 -18.08
C ALA A 198 6.25 5.57 -16.95
N ARG A 199 5.02 5.99 -16.63
CA ARG A 199 4.73 6.93 -15.53
C ARG A 199 5.17 6.35 -14.17
N TYR A 200 4.84 5.11 -13.88
CA TYR A 200 5.26 4.48 -12.63
C TYR A 200 6.76 4.21 -12.57
N ALA A 201 7.41 3.98 -13.72
CA ALA A 201 8.87 3.92 -13.78
C ALA A 201 9.52 5.27 -13.40
N ALA A 202 8.90 6.40 -13.72
CA ALA A 202 9.35 7.72 -13.26
C ALA A 202 9.16 7.88 -11.75
N VAL A 203 8.00 7.45 -11.20
CA VAL A 203 7.77 7.45 -9.75
C VAL A 203 8.79 6.58 -9.02
N ALA A 204 9.08 5.39 -9.55
CA ALA A 204 10.07 4.48 -8.95
C ALA A 204 11.47 5.13 -8.90
N ARG A 205 11.93 5.75 -9.99
CA ARG A 205 13.21 6.50 -10.01
C ARG A 205 13.22 7.62 -8.98
N ALA A 206 12.15 8.41 -8.94
CA ALA A 206 12.07 9.50 -7.97
C ALA A 206 12.10 9.01 -6.51
N LEU A 207 11.51 7.84 -6.22
CA LEU A 207 11.61 7.20 -4.90
C LEU A 207 13.01 6.69 -4.61
N GLU A 208 13.68 6.05 -5.58
CA GLU A 208 15.06 5.59 -5.45
C GLU A 208 16.03 6.74 -5.14
N GLU A 209 15.77 7.92 -5.70
CA GLU A 209 16.61 9.13 -5.52
C GLU A 209 16.32 9.88 -4.22
N ASN A 210 15.07 9.84 -3.73
CA ASN A 210 14.63 10.75 -2.68
C ASN A 210 14.10 10.05 -1.42
N ALA A 211 14.12 8.71 -1.36
CA ALA A 211 13.69 7.95 -0.20
C ALA A 211 14.71 6.90 0.23
N ASP A 212 14.83 6.71 1.53
CA ASP A 212 15.68 5.68 2.15
C ASP A 212 14.97 4.32 2.10
N LEU A 213 15.09 3.64 0.95
CA LEU A 213 14.47 2.34 0.73
C LEU A 213 15.12 1.23 1.56
N ASP A 214 16.40 1.36 1.94
CA ASP A 214 17.06 0.39 2.82
C ASP A 214 16.47 0.44 4.21
N ARG A 215 16.30 1.64 4.76
CA ARG A 215 15.62 1.82 6.03
C ARG A 215 14.16 1.37 5.98
N LEU A 216 13.46 1.61 4.86
CA LEU A 216 12.11 1.09 4.66
C LEU A 216 12.07 -0.44 4.73
N LEU A 217 12.98 -1.14 4.07
CA LEU A 217 13.10 -2.59 4.11
C LEU A 217 13.47 -3.10 5.51
N MET A 218 14.35 -2.41 6.23
CA MET A 218 14.67 -2.75 7.63
C MET A 218 13.46 -2.63 8.56
N LEU A 219 12.60 -1.63 8.35
CA LEU A 219 11.35 -1.50 9.10
C LEU A 219 10.33 -2.59 8.75
N ALA A 220 10.41 -3.13 7.53
CA ALA A 220 9.54 -4.19 7.04
C ALA A 220 9.98 -5.60 7.50
N ALA A 221 11.10 -5.74 8.23
CA ALA A 221 11.54 -7.03 8.75
C ALA A 221 10.47 -7.61 9.69
N PRO A 222 9.71 -8.64 9.29
CA PRO A 222 8.56 -9.11 10.05
C PRO A 222 8.94 -10.19 11.02
N ALA A 223 8.12 -10.34 12.07
CA ALA A 223 7.99 -11.61 12.74
C ALA A 223 7.39 -12.65 11.77
N PRO A 224 7.80 -13.91 11.84
CA PRO A 224 7.22 -14.97 11.01
C PRO A 224 5.70 -14.97 11.17
N LEU A 225 4.98 -14.93 10.05
CA LEU A 225 3.53 -15.12 10.08
C LEU A 225 3.24 -16.61 10.28
N GLU A 226 2.86 -16.97 11.49
CA GLU A 226 2.24 -18.27 11.71
C GLU A 226 0.92 -18.30 10.94
N SER A 227 0.82 -19.14 9.95
CA SER A 227 -0.42 -19.41 9.23
C SER A 227 -0.82 -20.85 9.49
N GLU A 228 -2.08 -21.07 9.82
CA GLU A 228 -2.62 -22.41 9.81
C GLU A 228 -2.39 -23.07 8.44
N PRO A 229 -2.06 -24.38 8.41
CA PRO A 229 -1.94 -25.10 7.15
C PRO A 229 -3.22 -24.92 6.32
N GLU A 230 -3.04 -24.70 5.02
CA GLU A 230 -4.18 -24.68 4.11
C GLU A 230 -4.90 -26.03 4.21
N ALA A 231 -6.17 -26.03 4.61
CA ALA A 231 -6.95 -27.24 4.64
C ALA A 231 -6.94 -27.90 3.25
N ALA A 232 -6.76 -29.21 3.21
CA ALA A 232 -6.83 -29.94 1.96
C ALA A 232 -8.13 -29.57 1.22
N PRO A 233 -8.07 -29.31 -0.09
CA PRO A 233 -9.26 -28.93 -0.84
C PRO A 233 -10.33 -30.01 -0.69
N ALA A 234 -11.53 -29.62 -0.25
CA ALA A 234 -12.66 -30.52 -0.20
C ALA A 234 -12.95 -31.07 -1.61
N PRO A 235 -13.43 -32.33 -1.74
CA PRO A 235 -13.78 -32.86 -3.03
C PRO A 235 -14.80 -31.94 -3.72
N ALA A 236 -14.57 -31.69 -5.01
CA ALA A 236 -15.45 -30.82 -5.80
C ALA A 236 -16.88 -31.39 -5.81
N ARG A 237 -17.84 -30.60 -5.35
CA ARG A 237 -19.26 -30.96 -5.30
C ARG A 237 -20.07 -30.40 -6.47
N CYS A 238 -19.53 -29.39 -7.13
CA CYS A 238 -20.17 -28.74 -8.30
C CYS A 238 -19.11 -28.08 -9.17
N THR A 239 -19.49 -27.75 -10.39
CA THR A 239 -18.71 -26.89 -11.28
C THR A 239 -19.33 -25.51 -11.28
N ILE A 240 -18.52 -24.48 -11.04
CA ILE A 240 -18.94 -23.09 -11.13
C ILE A 240 -18.34 -22.50 -12.40
N ALA A 241 -19.20 -22.07 -13.34
CA ALA A 241 -18.77 -21.33 -14.52
C ALA A 241 -18.74 -19.84 -14.18
N VAL A 242 -17.61 -19.19 -14.47
CA VAL A 242 -17.42 -17.76 -14.26
C VAL A 242 -17.17 -17.09 -15.61
N ALA A 243 -18.07 -16.18 -16.01
CA ALA A 243 -17.83 -15.34 -17.16
C ALA A 243 -16.64 -14.41 -16.87
N ARG A 244 -15.66 -14.39 -17.75
CA ARG A 244 -14.46 -13.55 -17.60
C ARG A 244 -14.00 -13.03 -18.95
N ASP A 245 -14.22 -11.74 -19.19
CA ASP A 245 -13.76 -11.00 -20.36
C ASP A 245 -13.51 -9.53 -19.97
N GLU A 246 -13.42 -8.65 -20.93
CA GLU A 246 -13.20 -7.21 -20.68
C GLU A 246 -14.37 -6.55 -19.93
N ALA A 247 -15.60 -7.01 -20.11
CA ALA A 247 -16.80 -6.53 -19.42
C ALA A 247 -16.98 -7.18 -18.04
N PHE A 248 -16.56 -8.45 -17.87
CA PHE A 248 -16.65 -9.23 -16.63
C PHE A 248 -15.26 -9.42 -16.01
N CYS A 249 -14.58 -8.31 -15.70
CA CYS A 249 -13.20 -8.32 -15.18
C CYS A 249 -13.11 -8.07 -13.67
N PHE A 250 -14.18 -7.65 -13.00
CA PHE A 250 -14.18 -7.40 -11.56
C PHE A 250 -14.44 -8.69 -10.80
N ALA A 251 -13.38 -9.42 -10.51
CA ALA A 251 -13.43 -10.62 -9.69
C ALA A 251 -12.21 -10.66 -8.76
N TYR A 252 -12.42 -11.17 -7.55
CA TYR A 252 -11.29 -11.47 -6.66
C TYR A 252 -10.47 -12.65 -7.20
N ALA A 253 -9.15 -12.63 -6.93
CA ALA A 253 -8.21 -13.66 -7.35
C ALA A 253 -8.22 -14.86 -6.40
#